data_64132fc6830f081de329a3b74ae4fbf1
#
_entry.id   64132fc6830f081de329a3b74ae4fbf1
#
_cell.length_a   1.000
_cell.length_b   1.000
_cell.length_c   1.000
_cell.angle_alpha   90.00
_cell.angle_beta   90.00
_cell.angle_gamma   90.00
#
_symmetry.space_group_name_H-M   'P 1'
#
loop_
_entity.id
_entity.type
_entity.pdbx_description
1 polymer ?
#
loop_
_entity_poly.entity_id
_entity_poly.type
_entity_poly.pdbx_seq_one_letter_code
_entity_poly.pdbx_strand_id
1 'polypeptide(L)'
;MNKIIITAVVAAVALGTLAQGIPQPKAVREADALAGVRGRMQANPEAKLHRFSTTVEKERPQLNKETRDLIAAYRRDPSDANRAALREQVAKNYDTVLARKKAKLEELKRTARHQSKVDEMQVIVDEMVRDREQRIEASMARFTDSRFRPGLRDRTDAYLPVLGAKGNNVSIGRTPVTEAEWAKFKGKSVAPEKEKLPITNVSVKDAEKYCAWLTKNDPAHTYRLPTEAEWELAAGHMPKDANFNCGEGSAITPVDKYADTKGACGGVDFWGNCWEWTVTKRGEGERAVKGGAFDSKRTECRTEARFESRKAATGYPNVTFRVVREDK
;
A
#
# COMPACT_ATOMS: atom_id res chain seq x y z
N MET A 1 -26.42 9.96 -33.67
CA MET A 1 -26.34 11.39 -33.36
C MET A 1 -25.44 11.75 -32.15
N ASN A 2 -24.47 10.93 -31.78
CA ASN A 2 -23.66 11.17 -30.58
C ASN A 2 -22.14 11.38 -30.83
N LYS A 3 -21.75 11.67 -32.07
CA LYS A 3 -20.33 11.92 -32.40
C LYS A 3 -19.96 13.41 -32.56
N ILE A 4 -20.94 14.32 -32.60
CA ILE A 4 -20.71 15.75 -32.86
C ILE A 4 -20.50 16.54 -31.55
N ILE A 5 -21.02 16.09 -30.42
CA ILE A 5 -20.96 16.82 -29.15
C ILE A 5 -19.57 16.71 -28.47
N ILE A 6 -18.81 15.63 -28.73
CA ILE A 6 -17.48 15.41 -28.08
C ILE A 6 -16.38 16.26 -28.75
N THR A 7 -16.54 16.61 -30.03
CA THR A 7 -15.51 17.39 -30.76
C THR A 7 -15.63 18.90 -30.46
N ALA A 8 -16.81 19.40 -30.12
CA ALA A 8 -17.02 20.81 -29.80
C ALA A 8 -16.49 21.23 -28.41
N VAL A 9 -16.44 20.29 -27.44
CA VAL A 9 -15.94 20.58 -26.08
C VAL A 9 -14.41 20.63 -26.06
N VAL A 10 -13.73 19.92 -26.96
CA VAL A 10 -12.26 19.91 -27.02
C VAL A 10 -11.71 21.15 -27.71
N ALA A 11 -12.46 21.78 -28.64
CA ALA A 11 -12.02 22.98 -29.34
C ALA A 11 -12.17 24.26 -28.51
N ALA A 12 -13.09 24.30 -27.54
CA ALA A 12 -13.29 25.47 -26.67
C ALA A 12 -12.22 25.65 -25.57
N VAL A 13 -11.41 24.62 -25.27
CA VAL A 13 -10.38 24.67 -24.23
C VAL A 13 -9.03 25.22 -24.75
N ALA A 14 -8.86 25.34 -26.08
CA ALA A 14 -7.59 25.75 -26.67
C ALA A 14 -7.42 27.29 -26.85
N LEU A 15 -8.40 28.11 -26.51
CA LEU A 15 -8.38 29.55 -26.77
C LEU A 15 -8.54 30.46 -25.54
N GLY A 16 -8.32 29.94 -24.34
CA GLY A 16 -8.43 30.71 -23.07
C GLY A 16 -7.10 31.00 -22.42
N THR A 17 -6.26 31.82 -23.01
CA THR A 17 -5.09 32.36 -22.33
C THR A 17 -5.40 33.68 -21.64
N LEU A 18 -4.87 33.83 -20.42
CA LEU A 18 -4.67 35.06 -19.66
C LEU A 18 -5.92 35.69 -18.99
N ALA A 19 -6.24 35.18 -17.81
CA ALA A 19 -6.72 36.01 -16.71
C ALA A 19 -6.19 35.43 -15.39
N GLN A 20 -5.39 36.20 -14.70
CA GLN A 20 -4.88 35.89 -13.38
C GLN A 20 -6.04 35.87 -12.37
N GLY A 21 -6.14 34.83 -11.53
CA GLY A 21 -6.87 34.88 -10.27
C GLY A 21 -8.18 34.08 -10.16
N ILE A 22 -8.54 33.21 -11.11
CA ILE A 22 -9.74 32.36 -10.99
C ILE A 22 -9.30 30.91 -10.68
N PRO A 23 -9.82 30.25 -9.63
CA PRO A 23 -9.51 28.85 -9.37
C PRO A 23 -10.02 27.97 -10.51
N GLN A 24 -9.13 27.22 -11.12
CA GLN A 24 -9.43 26.30 -12.23
C GLN A 24 -10.44 25.23 -11.79
N PRO A 25 -11.49 24.93 -12.56
CA PRO A 25 -12.43 23.87 -12.25
C PRO A 25 -11.76 22.50 -12.21
N LYS A 26 -12.24 21.58 -11.37
CA LYS A 26 -11.73 20.21 -11.21
C LYS A 26 -11.46 19.48 -12.54
N ALA A 27 -12.27 19.70 -13.55
CA ALA A 27 -12.14 19.10 -14.89
C ALA A 27 -10.83 19.47 -15.62
N VAL A 28 -10.29 20.66 -15.39
CA VAL A 28 -9.02 21.09 -16.00
C VAL A 28 -7.84 20.40 -15.33
N ARG A 29 -7.91 20.17 -14.01
CA ARG A 29 -6.88 19.41 -13.28
C ARG A 29 -6.83 17.93 -13.69
N GLU A 30 -7.99 17.33 -14.00
CA GLU A 30 -8.05 15.97 -14.53
C GLU A 30 -7.49 15.89 -15.95
N ALA A 31 -7.73 16.90 -16.80
CA ALA A 31 -7.16 16.96 -18.15
C ALA A 31 -5.63 17.11 -18.14
N ASP A 32 -5.08 17.95 -17.25
CA ASP A 32 -3.65 18.12 -17.09
C ASP A 32 -2.98 16.88 -16.48
N ALA A 33 -3.64 16.20 -15.55
CA ALA A 33 -3.17 14.91 -15.01
C ALA A 33 -3.16 13.83 -16.11
N LEU A 34 -4.17 13.80 -16.98
CA LEU A 34 -4.25 12.89 -18.12
C LEU A 34 -3.23 13.25 -19.22
N ALA A 35 -2.95 14.52 -19.45
CA ALA A 35 -1.91 14.97 -20.38
C ALA A 35 -0.50 14.60 -19.90
N GLY A 36 -0.21 14.77 -18.60
CA GLY A 36 1.04 14.33 -17.98
C GLY A 36 1.24 12.80 -18.01
N VAL A 37 0.14 12.05 -17.90
CA VAL A 37 0.14 10.59 -18.06
C VAL A 37 0.36 10.20 -19.53
N ARG A 38 -0.27 10.91 -20.49
CA ARG A 38 -0.05 10.69 -21.92
C ARG A 38 1.38 11.01 -22.36
N GLY A 39 1.98 12.09 -21.86
CA GLY A 39 3.37 12.45 -22.14
C GLY A 39 4.38 11.39 -21.68
N ARG A 40 4.20 10.82 -20.47
CA ARG A 40 5.00 9.71 -19.96
C ARG A 40 4.76 8.39 -20.71
N MET A 41 3.54 8.19 -21.23
CA MET A 41 3.21 7.00 -22.03
C MET A 41 3.83 7.05 -23.43
N GLN A 42 4.15 8.24 -23.98
CA GLN A 42 4.86 8.37 -25.27
C GLN A 42 6.36 8.09 -25.15
N ALA A 43 6.94 8.25 -23.95
CA ALA A 43 8.36 8.00 -23.71
C ALA A 43 8.73 6.50 -23.59
N ASN A 44 7.73 5.61 -23.38
CA ASN A 44 7.95 4.16 -23.32
C ASN A 44 6.75 3.41 -23.91
N PRO A 45 6.78 3.03 -25.20
CA PRO A 45 5.70 2.30 -25.86
C PRO A 45 5.39 0.94 -25.22
N GLU A 46 6.39 0.26 -24.65
CA GLU A 46 6.23 -1.02 -23.97
C GLU A 46 5.43 -0.87 -22.65
N ALA A 47 5.61 0.25 -21.94
CA ALA A 47 4.84 0.55 -20.73
C ALA A 47 3.34 0.76 -20.97
N LYS A 48 2.92 1.05 -22.21
CA LYS A 48 1.52 1.19 -22.58
C LYS A 48 0.79 -0.15 -22.65
N LEU A 49 1.47 -1.18 -23.13
CA LEU A 49 0.90 -2.52 -23.27
C LEU A 49 0.55 -3.13 -21.90
N HIS A 50 1.39 -2.90 -20.90
CA HIS A 50 1.17 -3.40 -19.53
C HIS A 50 -0.03 -2.81 -18.79
N ARG A 51 -0.45 -1.59 -19.11
CA ARG A 51 -1.52 -0.90 -18.38
C ARG A 51 -2.94 -1.28 -18.79
N PHE A 52 -3.11 -1.84 -19.98
CA PHE A 52 -4.43 -2.20 -20.52
C PHE A 52 -4.80 -3.67 -20.36
N SER A 53 -3.88 -4.49 -19.88
CA SER A 53 -4.09 -5.92 -19.60
C SER A 53 -4.88 -6.15 -18.31
N THR A 54 -6.05 -5.57 -18.18
CA THR A 54 -6.88 -5.75 -16.99
C THR A 54 -7.52 -7.15 -16.91
N THR A 55 -7.55 -7.89 -18.00
CA THR A 55 -8.23 -9.20 -18.07
C THR A 55 -7.26 -10.37 -17.92
N VAL A 56 -6.01 -10.20 -18.35
CA VAL A 56 -5.02 -11.30 -18.45
C VAL A 56 -4.19 -11.46 -17.18
N GLU A 57 -3.96 -10.36 -16.43
CA GLU A 57 -3.17 -10.38 -15.18
C GLU A 57 -3.98 -10.69 -13.90
N LYS A 58 -5.30 -10.78 -13.99
CA LYS A 58 -6.15 -10.95 -12.80
C LYS A 58 -6.13 -12.34 -12.17
N GLU A 59 -5.55 -13.32 -12.80
CA GLU A 59 -5.30 -14.62 -12.16
C GLU A 59 -4.07 -14.51 -11.27
N ARG A 60 -4.27 -14.11 -10.02
CA ARG A 60 -3.24 -14.32 -8.98
C ARG A 60 -3.05 -15.84 -8.88
N PRO A 61 -1.83 -16.37 -9.11
CA PRO A 61 -1.57 -17.79 -8.92
C PRO A 61 -1.87 -18.11 -7.46
N GLN A 62 -2.95 -18.85 -7.21
CA GLN A 62 -3.20 -19.39 -5.88
C GLN A 62 -2.09 -20.39 -5.60
N LEU A 63 -1.43 -20.24 -4.46
CA LEU A 63 -0.45 -21.20 -4.00
C LEU A 63 -1.16 -22.56 -3.84
N ASN A 64 -0.77 -23.56 -4.62
CA ASN A 64 -1.28 -24.90 -4.44
C ASN A 64 -0.85 -25.47 -3.08
N LYS A 65 -1.50 -26.54 -2.64
CA LYS A 65 -1.23 -27.17 -1.35
C LYS A 65 0.25 -27.56 -1.21
N GLU A 66 0.81 -28.15 -2.24
CA GLU A 66 2.20 -28.62 -2.29
C GLU A 66 3.20 -27.48 -2.06
N THR A 67 3.02 -26.33 -2.72
CA THR A 67 3.87 -25.15 -2.49
C THR A 67 3.74 -24.61 -1.06
N ARG A 68 2.52 -24.60 -0.50
CA ARG A 68 2.31 -24.17 0.89
C ARG A 68 3.02 -25.07 1.88
N ASP A 69 2.95 -26.38 1.65
CA ASP A 69 3.59 -27.38 2.50
C ASP A 69 5.13 -27.26 2.44
N LEU A 70 5.70 -27.03 1.26
CA LEU A 70 7.14 -26.79 1.08
C LEU A 70 7.61 -25.46 1.72
N ILE A 71 6.82 -24.41 1.61
CA ILE A 71 7.09 -23.14 2.33
C ILE A 71 7.09 -23.40 3.85
N ALA A 72 6.12 -24.15 4.35
CA ALA A 72 6.04 -24.47 5.78
C ALA A 72 7.22 -25.36 6.22
N ALA A 73 7.63 -26.33 5.40
CA ALA A 73 8.81 -27.17 5.67
C ALA A 73 10.09 -26.34 5.73
N TYR A 74 10.35 -25.49 4.73
CA TYR A 74 11.50 -24.59 4.72
C TYR A 74 11.53 -23.65 5.94
N ARG A 75 10.39 -23.10 6.34
CA ARG A 75 10.31 -22.18 7.50
C ARG A 75 10.52 -22.88 8.83
N ARG A 76 10.28 -24.18 8.90
CA ARG A 76 10.54 -25.01 10.08
C ARG A 76 12.02 -25.40 10.14
N ASP A 77 12.57 -25.76 8.99
CA ASP A 77 13.96 -26.19 8.82
C ASP A 77 14.53 -25.52 7.54
N PRO A 78 15.26 -24.39 7.66
CA PRO A 78 15.81 -23.63 6.54
C PRO A 78 17.09 -24.29 5.98
N SER A 79 17.07 -25.60 5.75
CA SER A 79 18.15 -26.34 5.11
C SER A 79 18.21 -26.09 3.61
N ASP A 80 19.39 -26.34 3.01
CA ASP A 80 19.59 -26.24 1.55
C ASP A 80 18.69 -27.23 0.78
N ALA A 81 18.44 -28.41 1.35
CA ALA A 81 17.55 -29.41 0.77
C ALA A 81 16.11 -28.87 0.67
N ASN A 82 15.58 -28.31 1.75
CA ASN A 82 14.23 -27.72 1.74
C ASN A 82 14.14 -26.49 0.83
N ARG A 83 15.24 -25.71 0.74
CA ARG A 83 15.31 -24.58 -0.19
C ARG A 83 15.30 -25.02 -1.64
N ALA A 84 16.03 -26.07 -1.98
CA ALA A 84 16.07 -26.65 -3.33
C ALA A 84 14.71 -27.21 -3.73
N ALA A 85 14.07 -27.99 -2.87
CA ALA A 85 12.73 -28.55 -3.13
C ALA A 85 11.68 -27.44 -3.35
N LEU A 86 11.71 -26.39 -2.52
CA LEU A 86 10.82 -25.24 -2.68
C LEU A 86 11.07 -24.52 -4.01
N ARG A 87 12.36 -24.32 -4.39
CA ARG A 87 12.72 -23.66 -5.65
C ARG A 87 12.25 -24.45 -6.87
N GLU A 88 12.42 -25.75 -6.85
CA GLU A 88 11.93 -26.66 -7.92
C GLU A 88 10.42 -26.53 -8.09
N GLN A 89 9.66 -26.54 -7.00
CA GLN A 89 8.22 -26.39 -7.04
C GLN A 89 7.77 -25.01 -7.53
N VAL A 90 8.48 -23.94 -7.13
CA VAL A 90 8.23 -22.58 -7.61
C VAL A 90 8.48 -22.47 -9.11
N ALA A 91 9.58 -23.09 -9.61
CA ALA A 91 9.89 -23.14 -11.03
C ALA A 91 8.80 -23.91 -11.80
N LYS A 92 8.39 -25.08 -11.33
CA LYS A 92 7.32 -25.88 -11.91
C LYS A 92 5.99 -25.12 -12.01
N ASN A 93 5.62 -24.41 -10.96
CA ASN A 93 4.42 -23.56 -10.95
C ASN A 93 4.52 -22.43 -11.97
N TYR A 94 5.69 -21.77 -12.04
CA TYR A 94 5.95 -20.73 -13.02
C TYR A 94 5.79 -21.24 -14.44
N ASP A 95 6.44 -22.36 -14.76
CA ASP A 95 6.40 -23.00 -16.09
C ASP A 95 4.97 -23.42 -16.46
N THR A 96 4.18 -23.88 -15.49
CA THR A 96 2.77 -24.20 -15.69
C THR A 96 1.95 -22.96 -16.09
N VAL A 97 2.18 -21.83 -15.42
CA VAL A 97 1.53 -20.54 -15.76
C VAL A 97 1.98 -20.06 -17.12
N LEU A 98 3.27 -20.13 -17.40
CA LEU A 98 3.84 -19.75 -18.70
C LEU A 98 3.25 -20.59 -19.83
N ALA A 99 3.14 -21.92 -19.65
CA ALA A 99 2.54 -22.81 -20.65
C ALA A 99 1.08 -22.45 -20.93
N ARG A 100 0.29 -22.15 -19.89
CA ARG A 100 -1.10 -21.68 -20.06
C ARG A 100 -1.18 -20.37 -20.84
N LYS A 101 -0.29 -19.41 -20.56
CA LYS A 101 -0.25 -18.14 -21.28
C LYS A 101 0.18 -18.31 -22.73
N LYS A 102 1.15 -19.21 -23.03
CA LYS A 102 1.51 -19.58 -24.39
C LYS A 102 0.32 -20.20 -25.14
N ALA A 103 -0.39 -21.15 -24.52
CA ALA A 103 -1.58 -21.73 -25.12
C ALA A 103 -2.68 -20.70 -25.41
N LYS A 104 -2.88 -19.75 -24.46
CA LYS A 104 -3.84 -18.64 -24.65
C LYS A 104 -3.42 -17.70 -25.78
N LEU A 105 -2.13 -17.44 -25.93
CA LEU A 105 -1.59 -16.65 -27.06
C LEU A 105 -1.91 -17.32 -28.40
N GLU A 106 -1.67 -18.64 -28.50
CA GLU A 106 -1.97 -19.39 -29.73
C GLU A 106 -3.48 -19.45 -30.04
N GLU A 107 -4.33 -19.50 -29.01
CA GLU A 107 -5.76 -19.36 -29.17
C GLU A 107 -6.13 -17.96 -29.69
N LEU A 108 -5.56 -16.92 -29.11
CA LEU A 108 -5.80 -15.55 -29.53
C LEU A 108 -5.35 -15.29 -30.96
N LYS A 109 -4.20 -15.81 -31.40
CA LYS A 109 -3.73 -15.73 -32.79
C LYS A 109 -4.73 -16.29 -33.79
N ARG A 110 -5.50 -17.32 -33.38
CA ARG A 110 -6.53 -17.95 -34.24
C ARG A 110 -7.88 -17.26 -34.17
N THR A 111 -8.24 -16.65 -33.05
CA THR A 111 -9.62 -16.22 -32.77
C THR A 111 -9.76 -14.70 -32.60
N ALA A 112 -8.68 -13.95 -32.38
CA ALA A 112 -8.77 -12.53 -32.07
C ALA A 112 -9.21 -11.70 -33.29
N ARG A 113 -10.24 -10.86 -33.07
CA ARG A 113 -10.70 -9.86 -34.04
C ARG A 113 -9.82 -8.61 -34.05
N HIS A 114 -8.98 -8.41 -33.03
CA HIS A 114 -8.12 -7.24 -32.83
C HIS A 114 -6.69 -7.69 -32.60
N GLN A 115 -5.78 -7.32 -33.47
CA GLN A 115 -4.35 -7.65 -33.41
C GLN A 115 -3.71 -7.15 -32.11
N SER A 116 -4.15 -6.01 -31.57
CA SER A 116 -3.61 -5.42 -30.34
C SER A 116 -3.64 -6.36 -29.12
N LYS A 117 -4.63 -7.26 -29.05
CA LYS A 117 -4.72 -8.25 -27.96
C LYS A 117 -3.69 -9.36 -28.12
N VAL A 118 -3.38 -9.71 -29.35
CA VAL A 118 -2.35 -10.73 -29.69
C VAL A 118 -0.98 -10.13 -29.33
N ASP A 119 -0.71 -8.90 -29.75
CA ASP A 119 0.55 -8.21 -29.52
C ASP A 119 0.80 -8.01 -27.99
N GLU A 120 -0.23 -7.61 -27.24
CA GLU A 120 -0.16 -7.50 -25.80
C GLU A 120 0.18 -8.84 -25.11
N MET A 121 -0.48 -9.91 -25.49
CA MET A 121 -0.21 -11.24 -24.95
C MET A 121 1.18 -11.74 -25.35
N GLN A 122 1.63 -11.45 -26.58
CA GLN A 122 2.96 -11.81 -27.05
C GLN A 122 4.03 -11.16 -26.16
N VAL A 123 3.94 -9.83 -25.90
CA VAL A 123 4.87 -9.12 -25.03
C VAL A 123 4.92 -9.74 -23.63
N ILE A 124 3.75 -10.05 -23.04
CA ILE A 124 3.69 -10.70 -21.72
C ILE A 124 4.41 -12.05 -21.72
N VAL A 125 4.18 -12.88 -22.74
CA VAL A 125 4.83 -14.19 -22.85
C VAL A 125 6.34 -14.04 -23.02
N ASP A 126 6.79 -13.11 -23.87
CA ASP A 126 8.21 -12.89 -24.14
C ASP A 126 8.95 -12.38 -22.89
N GLU A 127 8.35 -11.47 -22.13
CA GLU A 127 8.88 -11.04 -20.83
C GLU A 127 8.92 -12.19 -19.82
N MET A 128 7.87 -12.99 -19.74
CA MET A 128 7.86 -14.15 -18.84
C MET A 128 8.96 -15.16 -19.19
N VAL A 129 9.26 -15.35 -20.46
CA VAL A 129 10.37 -16.20 -20.89
C VAL A 129 11.71 -15.57 -20.53
N ARG A 130 11.91 -14.30 -20.89
CA ARG A 130 13.16 -13.57 -20.66
C ARG A 130 13.51 -13.47 -19.17
N ASP A 131 12.52 -13.11 -18.35
CA ASP A 131 12.73 -12.78 -16.94
C ASP A 131 12.45 -13.97 -16.00
N ARG A 132 12.38 -15.20 -16.55
CA ARG A 132 11.98 -16.42 -15.81
C ARG A 132 12.76 -16.59 -14.49
N GLU A 133 14.09 -16.65 -14.58
CA GLU A 133 14.94 -16.87 -13.41
C GLU A 133 14.81 -15.74 -12.37
N GLN A 134 14.80 -14.49 -12.82
CA GLN A 134 14.62 -13.34 -11.95
C GLN A 134 13.28 -13.40 -11.19
N ARG A 135 12.20 -13.81 -11.84
CA ARG A 135 10.87 -13.94 -11.24
C ARG A 135 10.78 -15.11 -10.27
N ILE A 136 11.47 -16.22 -10.56
CA ILE A 136 11.61 -17.36 -9.64
C ILE A 136 12.37 -16.92 -8.40
N GLU A 137 13.53 -16.26 -8.54
CA GLU A 137 14.32 -15.78 -7.40
C GLU A 137 13.57 -14.71 -6.58
N ALA A 138 12.82 -13.82 -7.20
CA ALA A 138 11.97 -12.87 -6.50
C ALA A 138 10.88 -13.60 -5.67
N SER A 139 10.31 -14.67 -6.20
CA SER A 139 9.34 -15.51 -5.47
C SER A 139 10.02 -16.26 -4.32
N MET A 140 11.22 -16.80 -4.55
CA MET A 140 12.02 -17.46 -3.52
C MET A 140 12.39 -16.49 -2.40
N ALA A 141 12.90 -15.29 -2.72
CA ALA A 141 13.20 -14.26 -1.72
C ALA A 141 11.99 -13.97 -0.83
N ARG A 142 10.80 -13.86 -1.43
CA ARG A 142 9.55 -13.66 -0.68
C ARG A 142 9.19 -14.85 0.22
N PHE A 143 9.33 -16.09 -0.25
CA PHE A 143 8.94 -17.28 0.49
C PHE A 143 9.95 -17.66 1.59
N THR A 144 11.22 -17.37 1.37
CA THR A 144 12.31 -17.63 2.31
C THR A 144 12.56 -16.50 3.30
N ASP A 145 11.89 -15.35 3.12
CA ASP A 145 12.01 -14.24 4.06
C ASP A 145 11.59 -14.66 5.47
N SER A 146 12.53 -14.59 6.40
CA SER A 146 12.30 -14.96 7.80
C SER A 146 11.24 -14.13 8.51
N ARG A 147 10.95 -12.93 7.98
CA ARG A 147 9.90 -12.05 8.47
C ARG A 147 8.50 -12.56 8.09
N PHE A 148 8.38 -13.35 7.03
CA PHE A 148 7.12 -13.93 6.58
C PHE A 148 6.82 -15.23 7.33
N ARG A 149 6.28 -15.11 8.54
CA ARG A 149 5.90 -16.27 9.36
C ARG A 149 4.43 -16.60 9.20
N PRO A 150 4.04 -17.90 9.24
CA PRO A 150 2.63 -18.29 9.37
C PRO A 150 2.01 -17.58 10.58
N GLY A 151 0.75 -17.12 10.47
CA GLY A 151 0.08 -16.42 11.55
C GLY A 151 0.54 -14.99 11.78
N LEU A 152 1.22 -14.36 10.80
CA LEU A 152 1.65 -12.95 10.94
C LEU A 152 0.50 -12.02 11.35
N ARG A 153 -0.70 -12.26 10.81
CA ARG A 153 -1.90 -11.48 11.16
C ARG A 153 -2.43 -11.75 12.57
N ASP A 154 -1.99 -12.85 13.20
CA ASP A 154 -2.44 -13.23 14.55
C ASP A 154 -1.45 -12.80 15.63
N ARG A 155 -0.38 -12.11 15.24
CA ARG A 155 0.61 -11.58 16.17
C ARG A 155 0.05 -10.47 17.04
N THR A 156 0.46 -10.50 18.29
CA THR A 156 0.14 -9.47 19.31
C THR A 156 1.34 -8.60 19.65
N ASP A 157 2.46 -8.79 18.96
CA ASP A 157 3.68 -7.97 19.13
C ASP A 157 3.33 -6.49 18.93
N ALA A 158 3.97 -5.62 19.70
CA ALA A 158 3.77 -4.17 19.59
C ALA A 158 4.23 -3.60 18.24
N TYR A 159 5.25 -4.23 17.63
CA TYR A 159 5.77 -3.88 16.29
C TYR A 159 5.72 -5.10 15.38
N LEU A 160 5.22 -4.91 14.18
CA LEU A 160 4.96 -5.96 13.20
C LEU A 160 5.80 -5.72 11.94
N PRO A 161 6.44 -6.75 11.35
CA PRO A 161 7.29 -6.59 10.19
C PRO A 161 6.51 -6.12 8.97
N VAL A 162 7.07 -5.14 8.24
CA VAL A 162 6.54 -4.61 6.98
C VAL A 162 7.26 -5.28 5.82
N LEU A 163 6.62 -6.27 5.22
CA LEU A 163 7.22 -7.01 4.11
C LEU A 163 7.34 -6.15 2.86
N GLY A 164 8.52 -6.15 2.25
CA GLY A 164 8.81 -5.35 1.06
C GLY A 164 9.22 -3.91 1.34
N ALA A 165 9.21 -3.46 2.59
CA ALA A 165 9.77 -2.16 2.95
C ALA A 165 11.30 -2.17 2.75
N LYS A 166 11.82 -1.01 2.33
CA LYS A 166 13.26 -0.78 2.23
C LYS A 166 13.79 -0.35 3.59
N GLY A 167 14.85 -0.97 4.07
CA GLY A 167 15.45 -0.67 5.36
C GLY A 167 15.89 -1.93 6.11
N ASN A 168 16.44 -1.75 7.30
CA ASN A 168 16.96 -2.82 8.12
C ASN A 168 15.86 -3.35 9.05
N ASN A 169 15.25 -4.49 8.69
CA ASN A 169 14.17 -5.14 9.45
C ASN A 169 13.02 -4.21 9.83
N VAL A 170 12.51 -3.46 8.86
CA VAL A 170 11.44 -2.48 9.06
C VAL A 170 10.20 -3.12 9.68
N SER A 171 9.79 -2.60 10.82
CA SER A 171 8.55 -2.99 11.51
C SER A 171 7.70 -1.75 11.79
N ILE A 172 6.38 -1.90 11.88
CA ILE A 172 5.44 -0.81 12.14
C ILE A 172 4.63 -1.09 13.40
N GLY A 173 4.25 -0.07 14.12
CA GLY A 173 3.37 -0.18 15.29
C GLY A 173 2.08 -0.93 14.95
N ARG A 174 1.71 -1.91 15.79
CA ARG A 174 0.48 -2.68 15.62
C ARG A 174 -0.76 -1.79 15.61
N THR A 175 -0.74 -0.74 16.39
CA THR A 175 -1.79 0.30 16.51
C THR A 175 -1.20 1.68 16.27
N PRO A 176 -2.01 2.70 16.03
CA PRO A 176 -1.61 4.09 16.26
C PRO A 176 -1.14 4.28 17.70
N VAL A 177 -0.29 5.29 17.93
CA VAL A 177 0.16 5.66 19.28
C VAL A 177 -1.04 6.10 20.12
N THR A 178 -1.14 5.51 21.31
CA THR A 178 -2.25 5.75 22.23
C THR A 178 -1.98 6.93 23.19
N GLU A 179 -3.05 7.43 23.79
CA GLU A 179 -2.97 8.44 24.87
C GLU A 179 -2.10 7.96 26.04
N ALA A 180 -2.15 6.67 26.40
CA ALA A 180 -1.31 6.10 27.46
C ALA A 180 0.18 6.12 27.10
N GLU A 181 0.54 5.75 25.88
CA GLU A 181 1.92 5.78 25.39
C GLU A 181 2.44 7.22 25.31
N TRP A 182 1.59 8.13 24.85
CA TRP A 182 1.93 9.56 24.81
C TRP A 182 2.09 10.17 26.20
N ALA A 183 1.23 9.83 27.14
CA ALA A 183 1.33 10.28 28.53
C ALA A 183 2.65 9.83 29.17
N LYS A 184 3.09 8.58 28.90
CA LYS A 184 4.41 8.09 29.31
C LYS A 184 5.55 8.94 28.81
N PHE A 185 5.51 9.34 27.52
CA PHE A 185 6.50 10.24 26.93
C PHE A 185 6.50 11.62 27.60
N LYS A 186 5.32 12.13 27.98
CA LYS A 186 5.19 13.41 28.65
C LYS A 186 5.42 13.38 30.16
N GLY A 187 5.62 12.20 30.74
CA GLY A 187 5.70 12.03 32.21
C GLY A 187 4.40 12.39 32.92
N LYS A 188 3.25 12.08 32.29
CA LYS A 188 1.90 12.39 32.80
C LYS A 188 1.11 11.10 32.96
N SER A 189 0.02 11.17 33.73
CA SER A 189 -1.01 10.14 33.77
C SER A 189 -2.14 10.49 32.80
N VAL A 190 -2.89 9.48 32.40
CA VAL A 190 -4.10 9.60 31.58
C VAL A 190 -5.25 8.85 32.27
N ALA A 191 -6.47 9.32 32.08
CA ALA A 191 -7.65 8.68 32.64
C ALA A 191 -7.88 7.30 31.99
N PRO A 192 -8.26 6.25 32.73
CA PRO A 192 -8.35 4.88 32.22
C PRO A 192 -9.21 4.73 30.96
N GLU A 193 -10.30 5.48 30.84
CA GLU A 193 -11.20 5.47 29.70
C GLU A 193 -10.56 6.03 28.41
N LYS A 194 -9.44 6.76 28.53
CA LYS A 194 -8.70 7.36 27.39
C LYS A 194 -7.44 6.58 27.04
N GLU A 195 -6.99 5.67 27.86
CA GLU A 195 -5.70 4.98 27.68
C GLU A 195 -5.51 4.38 26.30
N LYS A 196 -6.56 3.80 25.74
CA LYS A 196 -6.56 3.13 24.44
C LYS A 196 -7.02 4.02 23.27
N LEU A 197 -7.38 5.27 23.51
CA LEU A 197 -7.69 6.19 22.42
C LEU A 197 -6.40 6.56 21.67
N PRO A 198 -6.45 6.72 20.34
CA PRO A 198 -5.30 7.25 19.61
C PRO A 198 -5.02 8.68 20.04
N ILE A 199 -3.75 9.03 20.21
CA ILE A 199 -3.35 10.41 20.48
C ILE A 199 -3.67 11.28 19.27
N THR A 200 -4.31 12.42 19.49
CA THR A 200 -4.62 13.39 18.44
C THR A 200 -4.13 14.79 18.80
N ASN A 201 -4.40 15.77 17.95
CA ASN A 201 -3.93 17.15 18.13
C ASN A 201 -2.40 17.25 18.26
N VAL A 202 -1.66 16.36 17.61
CA VAL A 202 -0.19 16.33 17.54
C VAL A 202 0.29 16.76 16.16
N SER A 203 1.29 17.63 16.10
CA SER A 203 1.97 18.00 14.87
C SER A 203 2.97 16.90 14.45
N VAL A 204 3.43 16.94 13.20
CA VAL A 204 4.52 16.05 12.73
C VAL A 204 5.77 16.22 13.61
N LYS A 205 6.12 17.47 13.96
CA LYS A 205 7.26 17.77 14.85
C LYS A 205 7.13 17.14 16.23
N ASP A 206 5.90 17.07 16.77
CA ASP A 206 5.65 16.42 18.06
C ASP A 206 5.77 14.92 17.97
N ALA A 207 5.26 14.33 16.88
CA ALA A 207 5.42 12.91 16.59
C ALA A 207 6.90 12.51 16.39
N GLU A 208 7.69 13.36 15.70
CA GLU A 208 9.13 13.16 15.55
C GLU A 208 9.87 13.23 16.89
N LYS A 209 9.48 14.13 17.82
CA LYS A 209 10.04 14.16 19.17
C LYS A 209 9.73 12.88 19.95
N TYR A 210 8.53 12.33 19.79
CA TYR A 210 8.16 11.05 20.38
C TYR A 210 9.02 9.92 19.83
N CYS A 211 9.22 9.84 18.51
CA CYS A 211 10.11 8.88 17.87
C CYS A 211 11.56 9.01 18.36
N ALA A 212 12.07 10.23 18.49
CA ALA A 212 13.40 10.48 19.02
C ALA A 212 13.55 10.02 20.49
N TRP A 213 12.49 10.22 21.29
CA TRP A 213 12.46 9.72 22.67
C TRP A 213 12.49 8.19 22.72
N LEU A 214 11.72 7.51 21.88
CA LEU A 214 11.77 6.04 21.75
C LEU A 214 13.18 5.57 21.36
N THR A 215 13.79 6.18 20.33
CA THR A 215 15.15 5.85 19.86
C THR A 215 16.21 6.02 20.97
N LYS A 216 16.06 7.05 21.81
CA LYS A 216 16.96 7.29 22.95
C LYS A 216 16.83 6.20 24.00
N ASN A 217 15.63 5.66 24.22
CA ASN A 217 15.34 4.67 25.24
C ASN A 217 15.47 3.22 24.75
N ASP A 218 15.77 3.01 23.47
CA ASP A 218 15.99 1.69 22.88
C ASP A 218 17.32 1.66 22.10
N PRO A 219 18.36 1.04 22.66
CA PRO A 219 19.68 1.00 22.04
C PRO A 219 19.73 0.14 20.77
N ALA A 220 18.80 -0.80 20.59
CA ALA A 220 18.79 -1.74 19.47
C ALA A 220 18.11 -1.18 18.21
N HIS A 221 17.23 -0.20 18.37
CA HIS A 221 16.38 0.26 17.27
C HIS A 221 16.38 1.77 17.09
N THR A 222 16.03 2.20 15.86
CA THR A 222 15.65 3.56 15.53
C THR A 222 14.15 3.64 15.27
N TYR A 223 13.55 4.77 15.61
CA TYR A 223 12.11 5.00 15.49
C TYR A 223 11.85 6.26 14.69
N ARG A 224 10.88 6.19 13.79
CA ARG A 224 10.46 7.29 12.93
C ARG A 224 8.99 7.15 12.50
N LEU A 225 8.45 8.20 11.89
CA LEU A 225 7.18 8.08 11.18
C LEU A 225 7.33 7.20 9.91
N PRO A 226 6.28 6.50 9.49
CA PRO A 226 6.27 5.75 8.24
C PRO A 226 6.35 6.68 7.03
N THR A 227 6.92 6.21 5.94
CA THR A 227 6.59 6.72 4.61
C THR A 227 5.20 6.25 4.21
N GLU A 228 4.56 6.96 3.26
CA GLU A 228 3.28 6.51 2.70
C GLU A 228 3.36 5.10 2.14
N ALA A 229 4.46 4.76 1.45
CA ALA A 229 4.67 3.42 0.89
C ALA A 229 4.78 2.33 1.97
N GLU A 230 5.45 2.58 3.07
CA GLU A 230 5.54 1.65 4.20
C GLU A 230 4.18 1.45 4.87
N TRP A 231 3.44 2.53 5.06
CA TRP A 231 2.08 2.47 5.59
C TRP A 231 1.17 1.63 4.68
N GLU A 232 1.21 1.88 3.36
CA GLU A 232 0.43 1.13 2.36
C GLU A 232 0.81 -0.37 2.33
N LEU A 233 2.10 -0.70 2.42
CA LEU A 233 2.57 -2.09 2.51
C LEU A 233 2.07 -2.78 3.79
N ALA A 234 2.08 -2.07 4.92
CA ALA A 234 1.62 -2.59 6.21
C ALA A 234 0.10 -2.79 6.25
N ALA A 235 -0.66 -1.82 5.77
CA ALA A 235 -2.11 -1.89 5.69
C ALA A 235 -2.57 -2.95 4.68
N GLY A 236 -1.95 -2.98 3.49
CA GLY A 236 -2.42 -3.76 2.36
C GLY A 236 -3.75 -3.24 1.81
N HIS A 237 -4.43 -4.03 1.00
CA HIS A 237 -5.75 -3.66 0.49
C HIS A 237 -6.81 -3.75 1.60
N MET A 238 -7.65 -2.73 1.70
CA MET A 238 -8.80 -2.73 2.60
C MET A 238 -9.75 -3.87 2.21
N PRO A 239 -10.09 -4.80 3.13
CA PRO A 239 -11.08 -5.85 2.87
C PRO A 239 -12.44 -5.25 2.50
N LYS A 240 -13.19 -5.90 1.62
CA LYS A 240 -14.52 -5.41 1.20
C LYS A 240 -15.52 -5.34 2.35
N ASP A 241 -15.42 -6.30 3.25
CA ASP A 241 -16.22 -6.49 4.46
C ASP A 241 -15.58 -5.90 5.71
N ALA A 242 -14.52 -5.10 5.56
CA ALA A 242 -13.84 -4.46 6.68
C ALA A 242 -14.81 -3.66 7.54
N ASN A 243 -14.79 -3.92 8.84
CA ASN A 243 -15.53 -3.16 9.84
C ASN A 243 -14.56 -2.22 10.55
N PHE A 244 -14.84 -0.92 10.50
CA PHE A 244 -14.00 0.12 11.09
C PHE A 244 -14.79 1.41 11.31
N ASN A 245 -14.24 2.33 12.06
CA ASN A 245 -14.87 3.57 12.47
C ASN A 245 -14.82 4.64 11.37
N CYS A 246 -15.94 4.91 10.69
CA CYS A 246 -16.04 5.99 9.71
C CYS A 246 -17.47 6.46 9.54
N GLY A 247 -17.67 7.68 9.03
CA GLY A 247 -18.96 8.26 8.67
C GLY A 247 -19.45 9.35 9.62
N GLU A 248 -20.41 10.10 9.16
CA GLU A 248 -20.97 11.25 9.90
C GLU A 248 -21.54 10.83 11.27
N GLY A 249 -21.28 11.65 12.27
CA GLY A 249 -21.76 11.41 13.66
C GLY A 249 -20.92 10.41 14.45
N SER A 250 -19.89 9.82 13.88
CA SER A 250 -18.94 8.97 14.60
C SER A 250 -18.00 9.80 15.48
N ALA A 251 -17.42 9.15 16.49
CA ALA A 251 -16.41 9.72 17.36
C ALA A 251 -15.20 8.78 17.46
N ILE A 252 -14.08 9.30 17.92
CA ILE A 252 -12.88 8.51 18.18
C ILE A 252 -13.19 7.28 19.04
N THR A 253 -12.61 6.14 18.70
CA THR A 253 -12.76 4.89 19.44
C THR A 253 -11.40 4.33 19.86
N PRO A 254 -11.35 3.44 20.87
CA PRO A 254 -10.13 2.70 21.20
C PRO A 254 -9.52 2.01 19.98
N VAL A 255 -8.19 2.02 19.87
CA VAL A 255 -7.42 1.49 18.73
C VAL A 255 -7.59 -0.02 18.52
N ASP A 256 -8.11 -0.74 19.50
CA ASP A 256 -8.39 -2.18 19.43
C ASP A 256 -9.88 -2.53 19.29
N LYS A 257 -10.75 -1.54 19.14
CA LYS A 257 -12.22 -1.78 19.03
C LYS A 257 -12.57 -2.65 17.82
N TYR A 258 -11.86 -2.51 16.73
CA TYR A 258 -12.07 -3.25 15.48
C TYR A 258 -10.92 -4.22 15.21
N ALA A 259 -10.45 -4.92 16.23
CA ALA A 259 -9.27 -5.77 16.18
C ALA A 259 -9.36 -6.94 15.17
N ASP A 260 -10.55 -7.30 14.72
CA ASP A 260 -10.78 -8.31 13.68
C ASP A 260 -10.43 -7.79 12.28
N THR A 261 -10.47 -6.47 12.06
CA THR A 261 -10.06 -5.84 10.81
C THR A 261 -8.56 -5.58 10.81
N LYS A 262 -7.81 -6.56 10.28
CA LYS A 262 -6.34 -6.56 10.31
C LYS A 262 -5.75 -6.19 8.95
N GLY A 263 -4.72 -5.35 8.97
CA GLY A 263 -3.88 -5.06 7.81
C GLY A 263 -3.04 -6.25 7.36
N ALA A 264 -2.30 -6.06 6.27
CA ALA A 264 -1.43 -7.09 5.70
C ALA A 264 -0.34 -7.55 6.67
N CYS A 265 0.19 -6.65 7.49
CA CYS A 265 1.17 -6.97 8.54
C CYS A 265 0.56 -7.59 9.80
N GLY A 266 -0.77 -7.57 9.97
CA GLY A 266 -1.46 -7.99 11.19
C GLY A 266 -1.80 -6.84 12.15
N GLY A 267 -1.39 -5.62 11.84
CA GLY A 267 -1.77 -4.43 12.59
C GLY A 267 -3.25 -4.10 12.44
N VAL A 268 -3.78 -3.35 13.36
CA VAL A 268 -5.19 -2.96 13.43
C VAL A 268 -5.36 -1.44 13.35
N ASP A 269 -6.59 -1.00 13.12
CA ASP A 269 -6.95 0.43 13.06
C ASP A 269 -6.24 1.20 11.94
N PHE A 270 -5.99 0.54 10.80
CA PHE A 270 -5.43 1.19 9.62
C PHE A 270 -6.45 2.00 8.82
N TRP A 271 -7.73 1.68 8.96
CA TRP A 271 -8.80 2.32 8.18
C TRP A 271 -9.81 2.98 9.11
N GLY A 272 -10.10 4.27 8.86
CA GLY A 272 -10.97 5.09 9.70
C GLY A 272 -10.34 5.49 11.02
N ASN A 273 -11.15 5.79 11.99
CA ASN A 273 -10.81 6.27 13.32
C ASN A 273 -10.03 7.59 13.31
N CYS A 274 -8.76 7.59 12.93
CA CYS A 274 -7.97 8.80 12.74
C CYS A 274 -7.05 8.68 11.53
N TRP A 275 -6.91 9.77 10.76
CA TRP A 275 -5.84 9.91 9.79
C TRP A 275 -4.48 9.72 10.46
N GLU A 276 -3.52 9.14 9.75
CA GLU A 276 -2.19 8.90 10.28
C GLU A 276 -1.12 9.68 9.54
N TRP A 277 -0.28 10.40 10.28
CA TRP A 277 0.85 11.12 9.73
C TRP A 277 1.86 10.19 9.07
N THR A 278 2.39 10.64 7.92
CA THR A 278 3.56 10.05 7.27
C THR A 278 4.66 11.11 7.08
N VAL A 279 5.90 10.69 6.81
CA VAL A 279 7.00 11.62 6.45
C VAL A 279 6.91 12.11 5.01
N THR A 280 6.03 11.53 4.18
CA THR A 280 5.93 11.85 2.75
C THR A 280 5.42 13.26 2.53
N LYS A 281 6.22 14.08 1.85
CA LYS A 281 5.88 15.47 1.51
C LYS A 281 4.85 15.51 0.38
N ARG A 282 3.87 16.41 0.47
CA ARG A 282 2.86 16.67 -0.56
C ARG A 282 2.90 18.09 -1.14
N GLY A 283 3.40 19.02 -0.36
CA GLY A 283 3.54 20.41 -0.72
C GLY A 283 4.44 21.12 0.28
N GLU A 284 4.55 22.43 0.16
CA GLU A 284 5.30 23.23 1.11
C GLU A 284 4.63 23.21 2.48
N GLY A 285 5.37 22.69 3.48
CA GLY A 285 4.85 22.55 4.84
C GLY A 285 3.80 21.47 5.04
N GLU A 286 3.49 20.63 4.03
CA GLU A 286 2.48 19.58 4.13
C GLU A 286 3.07 18.19 4.13
N ARG A 287 2.38 17.27 4.81
CA ARG A 287 2.65 15.82 4.82
C ARG A 287 1.42 15.04 4.41
N ALA A 288 1.65 13.92 3.72
CA ALA A 288 0.61 12.96 3.43
C ALA A 288 0.06 12.36 4.71
N VAL A 289 -1.26 12.19 4.76
CA VAL A 289 -1.98 11.43 5.78
C VAL A 289 -2.69 10.26 5.16
N LYS A 290 -2.83 9.16 5.89
CA LYS A 290 -3.39 7.89 5.40
C LYS A 290 -4.48 7.35 6.32
N GLY A 291 -5.36 6.53 5.76
CA GLY A 291 -6.30 5.70 6.50
C GLY A 291 -7.71 6.25 6.66
N GLY A 292 -7.93 7.55 6.51
CA GLY A 292 -9.21 8.16 6.84
C GLY A 292 -9.40 8.37 8.34
N ALA A 293 -10.51 8.96 8.73
CA ALA A 293 -10.87 9.20 10.12
C ALA A 293 -12.33 8.84 10.40
N PHE A 294 -12.74 8.97 11.65
CA PHE A 294 -14.11 8.69 12.10
C PHE A 294 -15.17 9.52 11.37
N ASP A 295 -14.82 10.70 10.89
CA ASP A 295 -15.65 11.63 10.12
C ASP A 295 -15.50 11.53 8.60
N SER A 296 -14.68 10.60 8.12
CA SER A 296 -14.41 10.40 6.69
C SER A 296 -15.44 9.48 6.03
N LYS A 297 -15.62 9.64 4.71
CA LYS A 297 -16.35 8.66 3.91
C LYS A 297 -15.53 7.38 3.77
N ARG A 298 -16.21 6.23 3.70
CA ARG A 298 -15.55 4.92 3.53
C ARG A 298 -14.57 4.87 2.34
N THR A 299 -14.85 5.59 1.27
CA THR A 299 -13.97 5.67 0.09
C THR A 299 -12.65 6.38 0.36
N GLU A 300 -12.63 7.33 1.30
CA GLU A 300 -11.44 8.07 1.70
C GLU A 300 -10.53 7.25 2.61
N CYS A 301 -11.10 6.24 3.31
CA CYS A 301 -10.35 5.35 4.18
C CYS A 301 -9.55 4.28 3.42
N ARG A 302 -9.74 4.12 2.12
CA ARG A 302 -9.04 3.09 1.34
C ARG A 302 -7.53 3.32 1.32
N THR A 303 -6.76 2.23 1.35
CA THR A 303 -5.29 2.29 1.23
C THR A 303 -4.85 3.00 -0.04
N GLU A 304 -5.59 2.83 -1.13
CA GLU A 304 -5.32 3.44 -2.43
C GLU A 304 -5.76 4.91 -2.51
N ALA A 305 -6.49 5.43 -1.51
CA ALA A 305 -6.84 6.84 -1.45
C ALA A 305 -5.56 7.68 -1.32
N ARG A 306 -5.37 8.61 -2.25
CA ARG A 306 -4.17 9.42 -2.39
C ARG A 306 -4.55 10.89 -2.39
N PHE A 307 -3.52 11.72 -2.24
CA PHE A 307 -3.61 13.18 -2.26
C PHE A 307 -4.14 13.84 -0.99
N GLU A 308 -4.48 13.07 0.04
CA GLU A 308 -4.78 13.66 1.34
C GLU A 308 -3.50 14.13 2.02
N SER A 309 -3.50 15.38 2.46
CA SER A 309 -2.39 16.02 3.17
C SER A 309 -2.90 17.01 4.21
N ARG A 310 -2.04 17.33 5.14
CA ARG A 310 -2.30 18.32 6.19
C ARG A 310 -1.05 19.14 6.44
N LYS A 311 -1.21 20.36 6.96
CA LYS A 311 -0.08 21.21 7.40
C LYS A 311 0.66 20.52 8.54
N ALA A 312 1.94 20.22 8.33
CA ALA A 312 2.76 19.45 9.25
C ALA A 312 2.97 20.12 10.62
N ALA A 313 2.89 21.45 10.67
CA ALA A 313 3.06 22.24 11.90
C ALA A 313 1.82 22.26 12.81
N THR A 314 0.68 21.76 12.33
CA THR A 314 -0.61 21.84 13.02
C THR A 314 -1.03 20.46 13.52
N GLY A 315 -1.54 20.38 14.75
CA GLY A 315 -2.27 19.21 15.25
C GLY A 315 -3.75 19.28 14.85
N TYR A 316 -4.37 18.13 14.58
CA TYR A 316 -5.78 18.02 14.20
C TYR A 316 -6.50 17.02 15.09
N PRO A 317 -7.80 17.23 15.40
CA PRO A 317 -8.55 16.37 16.31
C PRO A 317 -8.84 14.98 15.72
N ASN A 318 -8.67 14.80 14.43
CA ASN A 318 -8.87 13.55 13.70
C ASN A 318 -7.60 13.01 13.04
N VAL A 319 -6.40 13.45 13.49
CA VAL A 319 -5.12 12.99 12.99
C VAL A 319 -4.25 12.51 14.14
N THR A 320 -3.73 11.30 13.98
CA THR A 320 -2.81 10.58 14.86
C THR A 320 -1.55 10.19 14.11
N PHE A 321 -0.77 9.25 14.64
CA PHE A 321 0.36 8.62 13.95
C PHE A 321 0.66 7.24 14.51
N ARG A 322 1.28 6.41 13.69
CA ARG A 322 1.96 5.19 14.17
C ARG A 322 3.44 5.29 13.86
N VAL A 323 4.22 4.43 14.48
CA VAL A 323 5.67 4.48 14.47
C VAL A 323 6.24 3.31 13.67
N VAL A 324 7.25 3.58 12.86
CA VAL A 324 8.13 2.57 12.26
C VAL A 324 9.34 2.39 13.15
N ARG A 325 9.77 1.14 13.28
CA ARG A 325 10.98 0.71 13.98
C ARG A 325 11.89 -0.03 13.01
N GLU A 326 13.18 0.31 13.03
CA GLU A 326 14.24 -0.34 12.27
C GLU A 326 15.36 -0.77 13.20
N ASP A 327 16.05 -1.88 12.88
CA ASP A 327 17.27 -2.29 13.56
C ASP A 327 18.39 -1.29 13.26
N LYS A 328 19.26 -1.01 14.25
CA LYS A 328 20.44 -0.15 14.08
C LYS A 328 21.60 -0.84 13.39
#